data_77d6b171bf5b85b2c96ebd1de13352ce
#
_entry.id   77d6b171bf5b85b2c96ebd1de13352ce
#
_cell.length_a   1.000
_cell.length_b   1.000
_cell.length_c   1.000
_cell.angle_alpha   90.00
_cell.angle_beta   90.00
_cell.angle_gamma   90.00
#
_symmetry.space_group_name_H-M   'P 1'
#
loop_
_entity.id
_entity.type
_entity.pdbx_description
1 polymer ?
#
loop_
_entity_poly.entity_id
_entity_poly.type
_entity_poly.pdbx_seq_one_letter_code
_entity_poly.pdbx_strand_id
1 'polypeptide(L)'
;SPAPQVRRTTIAARFRAMLSLAPTVTWASLFASVPARTPAADTQRLTVGLLTGCVQRLVFPRVNAATVNVLSAEGCLVLAPPEQGCCGALALHAGRLDEARAFARRTIDVFERAGVERIAVNAAGCGSSMKEYGQLFADNPAWAERARAFSPRPSRN
;
A
#
# COMPACT_ATOMS: atom_id res chain seq x y z
N SER A 1 -37.05 26.84 -24.42
CA SER A 1 -36.14 26.66 -23.29
C SER A 1 -34.71 27.01 -23.73
N PRO A 2 -33.99 27.95 -23.06
CA PRO A 2 -32.62 28.27 -23.45
C PRO A 2 -31.69 27.11 -23.02
N ALA A 3 -30.75 26.74 -23.93
CA ALA A 3 -29.74 25.72 -23.68
C ALA A 3 -28.82 26.14 -22.52
N PRO A 4 -28.35 25.19 -21.70
CA PRO A 4 -27.44 25.49 -20.59
C PRO A 4 -26.12 26.07 -21.14
N GLN A 5 -25.86 27.33 -20.75
CA GLN A 5 -24.57 27.97 -21.08
C GLN A 5 -23.45 27.30 -20.27
N VAL A 6 -22.65 26.50 -20.94
CA VAL A 6 -21.40 25.96 -20.34
C VAL A 6 -20.48 27.16 -20.09
N ARG A 7 -20.39 27.61 -18.84
CA ARG A 7 -19.42 28.63 -18.40
C ARG A 7 -18.02 28.15 -18.79
N ARG A 8 -17.38 28.86 -19.73
CA ARG A 8 -15.95 28.65 -20.05
C ARG A 8 -15.15 29.02 -18.80
N THR A 9 -14.78 28.01 -18.01
CA THR A 9 -13.86 28.21 -16.88
C THR A 9 -12.51 28.67 -17.43
N THR A 10 -11.99 29.78 -16.90
CA THR A 10 -10.66 30.29 -17.25
C THR A 10 -9.59 29.26 -16.93
N ILE A 11 -8.46 29.25 -17.66
CA ILE A 11 -7.32 28.35 -17.42
C ILE A 11 -6.88 28.45 -15.96
N ALA A 12 -6.85 29.66 -15.39
CA ALA A 12 -6.52 29.88 -13.97
C ALA A 12 -7.49 29.17 -13.00
N ALA A 13 -8.79 29.14 -13.30
CA ALA A 13 -9.79 28.46 -12.48
C ALA A 13 -9.61 26.94 -12.55
N ARG A 14 -9.28 26.38 -13.72
CA ARG A 14 -8.98 24.96 -13.90
C ARG A 14 -7.70 24.57 -13.15
N PHE A 15 -6.66 25.40 -13.22
CA PHE A 15 -5.41 25.17 -12.51
C PHE A 15 -5.60 25.21 -10.99
N ARG A 16 -6.39 26.17 -10.48
CA ARG A 16 -6.74 26.25 -9.06
C ARG A 16 -7.55 25.01 -8.61
N ALA A 17 -8.49 24.55 -9.41
CA ALA A 17 -9.24 23.32 -9.14
C ALA A 17 -8.34 22.09 -9.10
N MET A 18 -7.35 21.99 -10.00
CA MET A 18 -6.36 20.91 -9.95
C MET A 18 -5.49 21.00 -8.68
N LEU A 19 -5.03 22.18 -8.32
CA LEU A 19 -4.23 22.37 -7.09
C LEU A 19 -5.03 22.07 -5.82
N SER A 20 -6.35 22.34 -5.81
CA SER A 20 -7.20 22.01 -4.65
C SER A 20 -7.41 20.51 -4.44
N LEU A 21 -7.15 19.69 -5.47
CA LEU A 21 -7.17 18.22 -5.38
C LEU A 21 -5.84 17.64 -4.92
N ALA A 22 -4.77 18.45 -4.90
CA ALA A 22 -3.46 17.99 -4.44
C ALA A 22 -3.51 17.72 -2.93
N PRO A 23 -3.05 16.57 -2.48
CA PRO A 23 -3.00 16.28 -1.06
C PRO A 23 -2.01 17.22 -0.35
N THR A 24 -2.39 17.70 0.81
CA THR A 24 -1.51 18.54 1.63
C THR A 24 -0.53 17.65 2.39
N VAL A 25 0.73 17.71 2.01
CA VAL A 25 1.83 17.10 2.78
C VAL A 25 2.34 18.13 3.77
N THR A 26 2.23 17.84 5.07
CA THR A 26 2.73 18.70 6.14
C THR A 26 4.10 18.21 6.62
N TRP A 27 4.89 19.09 7.25
CA TRP A 27 6.14 18.69 7.90
C TRP A 27 5.91 17.54 8.90
N ALA A 28 4.83 17.57 9.64
CA ALA A 28 4.46 16.50 10.56
C ALA A 28 4.25 15.14 9.86
N SER A 29 3.70 15.14 8.64
CA SER A 29 3.49 13.89 7.90
C SER A 29 4.78 13.27 7.36
N LEU A 30 5.85 14.06 7.16
CA LEU A 30 7.16 13.54 6.74
C LEU A 30 7.82 12.71 7.84
N PHE A 31 7.52 13.02 9.10
CA PHE A 31 8.07 12.32 10.27
C PHE A 31 7.06 11.36 10.92
N ALA A 32 5.82 11.35 10.43
CA ALA A 32 4.81 10.44 10.93
C ALA A 32 5.15 8.99 10.55
N SER A 33 5.37 8.15 11.54
CA SER A 33 5.60 6.72 11.37
C SER A 33 4.73 5.93 12.33
N VAL A 34 4.42 4.70 11.96
CA VAL A 34 3.85 3.74 12.89
C VAL A 34 4.97 2.94 13.54
N PRO A 35 4.80 2.43 14.78
CA PRO A 35 5.77 1.54 15.40
C PRO A 35 6.05 0.32 14.53
N ALA A 36 7.31 -0.13 14.48
CA ALA A 36 7.69 -1.33 13.73
C ALA A 36 6.99 -2.59 14.25
N ARG A 37 6.62 -2.58 15.52
CA ARG A 37 5.88 -3.66 16.20
C ARG A 37 4.87 -3.07 17.17
N THR A 38 3.61 -3.50 17.06
CA THR A 38 2.55 -3.18 18.01
C THR A 38 1.91 -4.48 18.48
N PRO A 39 1.95 -4.79 19.78
CA PRO A 39 1.35 -6.02 20.31
C PRO A 39 -0.17 -5.99 20.19
N ALA A 40 -0.79 -7.15 20.25
CA ALA A 40 -2.22 -7.27 20.45
C ALA A 40 -2.61 -6.62 21.78
N ALA A 41 -3.76 -5.94 21.80
CA ALA A 41 -4.28 -5.32 23.02
C ALA A 41 -4.73 -6.36 24.07
N ASP A 42 -5.05 -7.56 23.62
CA ASP A 42 -5.45 -8.69 24.44
C ASP A 42 -4.77 -9.97 23.90
N THR A 43 -5.39 -11.12 24.04
CA THR A 43 -4.86 -12.41 23.56
C THR A 43 -4.52 -12.33 22.05
N GLN A 44 -3.28 -12.65 21.71
CA GLN A 44 -2.82 -12.63 20.33
C GLN A 44 -3.46 -13.75 19.52
N ARG A 45 -4.16 -13.40 18.44
CA ARG A 45 -4.86 -14.32 17.53
C ARG A 45 -4.16 -14.49 16.20
N LEU A 46 -3.46 -13.43 15.72
CA LEU A 46 -2.89 -13.39 14.38
C LEU A 46 -1.70 -12.45 14.33
N THR A 47 -0.73 -12.73 13.46
CA THR A 47 0.37 -11.81 13.14
C THR A 47 0.13 -11.16 11.78
N VAL A 48 -0.06 -9.85 11.77
CA VAL A 48 -0.40 -9.07 10.57
C VAL A 48 0.71 -8.11 10.21
N GLY A 49 1.20 -8.19 8.98
CA GLY A 49 2.05 -7.16 8.40
C GLY A 49 1.23 -5.97 7.94
N LEU A 50 1.68 -4.75 8.22
CA LEU A 50 1.09 -3.55 7.64
C LEU A 50 2.00 -3.00 6.54
N LEU A 51 1.50 -2.97 5.30
CA LEU A 51 2.15 -2.20 4.25
C LEU A 51 1.83 -0.72 4.44
N THR A 52 2.82 0.05 4.89
CA THR A 52 2.66 1.50 5.11
C THR A 52 2.57 2.28 3.82
N GLY A 53 3.11 1.73 2.72
CA GLY A 53 3.08 2.31 1.38
C GLY A 53 3.99 3.54 1.21
N CYS A 54 4.45 3.80 -0.01
CA CYS A 54 5.34 4.94 -0.29
C CYS A 54 4.59 6.27 -0.27
N VAL A 55 3.44 6.36 -0.94
CA VAL A 55 2.58 7.55 -0.99
C VAL A 55 1.71 7.64 0.25
N GLN A 56 1.09 6.52 0.64
CA GLN A 56 0.16 6.42 1.76
C GLN A 56 0.75 6.98 3.07
N ARG A 57 1.99 6.64 3.40
CA ARG A 57 2.66 7.10 4.64
C ARG A 57 2.87 8.61 4.69
N LEU A 58 3.00 9.26 3.52
CA LEU A 58 3.24 10.70 3.42
C LEU A 58 1.93 11.49 3.40
N VAL A 59 0.95 10.99 2.65
CA VAL A 59 -0.30 11.72 2.39
C VAL A 59 -1.36 11.41 3.44
N PHE A 60 -1.45 10.15 3.88
CA PHE A 60 -2.45 9.67 4.82
C PHE A 60 -1.86 8.89 6.00
N PRO A 61 -0.88 9.45 6.77
CA PRO A 61 -0.23 8.72 7.86
C PRO A 61 -1.21 8.31 8.96
N ARG A 62 -2.27 9.09 9.18
CA ARG A 62 -3.32 8.78 10.18
C ARG A 62 -4.09 7.51 9.85
N VAL A 63 -4.23 7.17 8.57
CA VAL A 63 -4.90 5.92 8.17
C VAL A 63 -4.06 4.72 8.60
N ASN A 64 -2.75 4.76 8.39
CA ASN A 64 -1.85 3.70 8.87
C ASN A 64 -1.90 3.57 10.42
N ALA A 65 -1.88 4.68 11.14
CA ALA A 65 -1.98 4.66 12.61
C ALA A 65 -3.32 4.10 13.09
N ALA A 66 -4.43 4.51 12.48
CA ALA A 66 -5.76 3.97 12.80
C ALA A 66 -5.84 2.46 12.51
N THR A 67 -5.26 2.01 11.40
CA THR A 67 -5.20 0.58 11.06
C THR A 67 -4.44 -0.23 12.10
N VAL A 68 -3.29 0.28 12.57
CA VAL A 68 -2.54 -0.36 13.67
C VAL A 68 -3.40 -0.49 14.91
N ASN A 69 -4.08 0.59 15.31
CA ASN A 69 -4.92 0.59 16.51
C ASN A 69 -6.09 -0.41 16.42
N VAL A 70 -6.77 -0.43 15.26
CA VAL A 70 -7.88 -1.37 15.03
C VAL A 70 -7.39 -2.81 15.06
N LEU A 71 -6.32 -3.13 14.32
CA LEU A 71 -5.79 -4.49 14.28
C LEU A 71 -5.29 -4.95 15.64
N SER A 72 -4.63 -4.06 16.41
CA SER A 72 -4.19 -4.36 17.78
C SER A 72 -5.39 -4.66 18.69
N ALA A 73 -6.45 -3.85 18.63
CA ALA A 73 -7.68 -4.06 19.38
C ALA A 73 -8.38 -5.39 19.03
N GLU A 74 -8.28 -5.82 17.76
CA GLU A 74 -8.81 -7.08 17.27
C GLU A 74 -7.91 -8.31 17.60
N GLY A 75 -6.92 -8.14 18.45
CA GLY A 75 -6.04 -9.24 18.87
C GLY A 75 -4.94 -9.56 17.85
N CYS A 76 -4.55 -8.63 17.00
CA CYS A 76 -3.44 -8.85 16.08
C CYS A 76 -2.12 -8.28 16.64
N LEU A 77 -1.06 -9.08 16.56
CA LEU A 77 0.29 -8.53 16.56
C LEU A 77 0.54 -7.85 15.21
N VAL A 78 0.74 -6.53 15.22
CA VAL A 78 0.98 -5.77 13.99
C VAL A 78 2.48 -5.53 13.80
N LEU A 79 2.99 -5.93 12.65
CA LEU A 79 4.38 -5.70 12.23
C LEU A 79 4.41 -4.75 11.04
N ALA A 80 5.11 -3.63 11.18
CA ALA A 80 5.35 -2.66 10.12
C ALA A 80 6.87 -2.50 9.91
N PRO A 81 7.53 -3.45 9.22
CA PRO A 81 8.98 -3.43 9.07
C PRO A 81 9.45 -2.11 8.44
N PRO A 82 10.44 -1.42 9.01
CA PRO A 82 10.92 -0.14 8.47
C PRO A 82 11.63 -0.30 7.12
N GLU A 83 12.13 -1.50 6.83
CA GLU A 83 12.82 -1.82 5.58
C GLU A 83 11.88 -1.98 4.38
N GLN A 84 10.57 -2.01 4.61
CA GLN A 84 9.60 -2.07 3.51
C GLN A 84 9.74 -0.85 2.59
N GLY A 85 9.46 -1.04 1.32
CA GLY A 85 9.58 0.01 0.32
C GLY A 85 8.25 0.29 -0.39
N CYS A 86 8.37 0.60 -1.67
CA CYS A 86 7.22 0.68 -2.57
C CYS A 86 6.76 -0.74 -2.96
N CYS A 87 5.44 -0.92 -3.14
CA CYS A 87 4.87 -2.16 -3.68
C CYS A 87 5.16 -2.36 -5.19
N GLY A 88 5.67 -1.34 -5.88
CA GLY A 88 5.97 -1.41 -7.31
C GLY A 88 4.79 -1.10 -8.24
N ALA A 89 3.58 -0.84 -7.74
CA ALA A 89 2.40 -0.60 -8.56
C ALA A 89 2.60 0.51 -9.59
N LEU A 90 3.19 1.64 -9.20
CA LEU A 90 3.42 2.76 -10.12
C LEU A 90 4.41 2.40 -11.23
N ALA A 91 5.47 1.66 -10.92
CA ALA A 91 6.42 1.18 -11.92
C ALA A 91 5.75 0.18 -12.89
N LEU A 92 4.93 -0.73 -12.36
CA LEU A 92 4.17 -1.69 -13.16
C LEU A 92 3.23 -1.00 -14.14
N HIS A 93 2.43 -0.03 -13.67
CA HIS A 93 1.51 0.73 -14.51
C HIS A 93 2.22 1.63 -15.53
N ALA A 94 3.47 2.03 -15.25
CA ALA A 94 4.31 2.76 -16.19
C ALA A 94 5.04 1.84 -17.20
N GLY A 95 4.81 0.52 -17.16
CA GLY A 95 5.48 -0.46 -18.02
C GLY A 95 6.95 -0.74 -17.66
N ARG A 96 7.41 -0.28 -16.48
CA ARG A 96 8.78 -0.44 -15.99
C ARG A 96 8.91 -1.76 -15.22
N LEU A 97 8.84 -2.88 -15.95
CA LEU A 97 8.72 -4.22 -15.36
C LEU A 97 9.88 -4.61 -14.45
N ASP A 98 11.13 -4.31 -14.83
CA ASP A 98 12.30 -4.68 -14.04
C ASP A 98 12.32 -3.96 -12.69
N GLU A 99 11.93 -2.68 -12.68
CA GLU A 99 11.81 -1.89 -11.47
C GLU A 99 10.64 -2.40 -10.60
N ALA A 100 9.50 -2.71 -11.21
CA ALA A 100 8.36 -3.31 -10.52
C ALA A 100 8.76 -4.65 -9.86
N ARG A 101 9.50 -5.50 -10.58
CA ARG A 101 10.04 -6.76 -10.06
C ARG A 101 11.01 -6.54 -8.90
N ALA A 102 11.87 -5.52 -8.97
CA ALA A 102 12.79 -5.21 -7.87
C ALA A 102 12.04 -4.80 -6.59
N PHE A 103 11.01 -3.95 -6.71
CA PHE A 103 10.14 -3.60 -5.59
C PHE A 103 9.37 -4.80 -5.02
N ALA A 104 8.82 -5.64 -5.89
CA ALA A 104 8.08 -6.82 -5.49
C ALA A 104 8.98 -7.82 -4.73
N ARG A 105 10.21 -8.09 -5.21
CA ARG A 105 11.18 -8.93 -4.49
C ARG A 105 11.44 -8.41 -3.09
N ARG A 106 11.73 -7.12 -2.97
CA ARG A 106 11.97 -6.50 -1.66
C ARG A 106 10.76 -6.63 -0.74
N THR A 107 9.56 -6.41 -1.26
CA THR A 107 8.31 -6.54 -0.48
C THR A 107 8.13 -7.97 0.01
N ILE A 108 8.30 -8.96 -0.86
CA ILE A 108 8.22 -10.39 -0.51
C ILE A 108 9.26 -10.71 0.59
N ASP A 109 10.54 -10.38 0.36
CA ASP A 109 11.62 -10.68 1.29
C ASP A 109 11.40 -10.08 2.68
N VAL A 110 10.92 -8.85 2.75
CA VAL A 110 10.69 -8.14 4.02
C VAL A 110 9.57 -8.79 4.82
N PHE A 111 8.43 -9.07 4.20
CA PHE A 111 7.30 -9.65 4.92
C PHE A 111 7.45 -11.14 5.21
N GLU A 112 8.16 -11.90 4.37
CA GLU A 112 8.53 -13.28 4.67
C GLU A 112 9.46 -13.36 5.90
N ARG A 113 10.50 -12.51 5.95
CA ARG A 113 11.39 -12.43 7.11
C ARG A 113 10.67 -11.99 8.38
N ALA A 114 9.66 -11.15 8.26
CA ALA A 114 8.84 -10.72 9.39
C ALA A 114 7.92 -11.85 9.91
N GLY A 115 7.73 -12.92 9.16
CA GLY A 115 6.92 -14.07 9.57
C GLY A 115 5.44 -13.74 9.73
N VAL A 116 4.91 -12.85 8.90
CA VAL A 116 3.51 -12.43 8.99
C VAL A 116 2.57 -13.44 8.31
N GLU A 117 1.41 -13.66 8.90
CA GLU A 117 0.40 -14.57 8.36
C GLU A 117 -0.51 -13.88 7.34
N ARG A 118 -0.72 -12.59 7.49
CA ARG A 118 -1.53 -11.75 6.60
C ARG A 118 -0.88 -10.38 6.42
N ILE A 119 -1.24 -9.70 5.34
CA ILE A 119 -0.76 -8.33 5.10
C ILE A 119 -1.98 -7.41 4.92
N ALA A 120 -2.06 -6.39 5.76
CA ALA A 120 -3.01 -5.31 5.63
C ALA A 120 -2.46 -4.24 4.69
N VAL A 121 -3.28 -3.80 3.74
CA VAL A 121 -2.93 -2.81 2.73
C VAL A 121 -4.05 -1.81 2.61
N ASN A 122 -3.81 -0.55 2.96
CA ASN A 122 -4.82 0.51 2.91
C ASN A 122 -5.06 1.10 1.51
N ALA A 123 -4.05 1.01 0.63
CA ALA A 123 -4.14 1.54 -0.72
C ALA A 123 -4.53 0.44 -1.71
N ALA A 124 -5.71 0.57 -2.34
CA ALA A 124 -6.24 -0.43 -3.26
C ALA A 124 -5.28 -0.78 -4.41
N GLY A 125 -4.62 0.22 -5.01
CA GLY A 125 -3.63 0.01 -6.08
C GLY A 125 -2.44 -0.83 -5.63
N CYS A 126 -1.94 -0.62 -4.40
CA CYS A 126 -0.89 -1.47 -3.83
C CYS A 126 -1.40 -2.91 -3.62
N GLY A 127 -2.60 -3.05 -3.04
CA GLY A 127 -3.21 -4.36 -2.78
C GLY A 127 -3.44 -5.16 -4.06
N SER A 128 -3.94 -4.52 -5.12
CA SER A 128 -4.12 -5.14 -6.44
C SER A 128 -2.80 -5.62 -7.03
N SER A 129 -1.79 -4.75 -7.09
CA SER A 129 -0.47 -5.13 -7.61
C SER A 129 0.18 -6.27 -6.82
N MET A 130 0.06 -6.28 -5.50
CA MET A 130 0.61 -7.37 -4.69
C MET A 130 -0.08 -8.72 -4.95
N LYS A 131 -1.37 -8.71 -5.29
CA LYS A 131 -2.11 -9.91 -5.71
C LYS A 131 -1.61 -10.45 -7.05
N GLU A 132 -1.04 -9.60 -7.89
CA GLU A 132 -0.54 -9.94 -9.23
C GLU A 132 0.95 -10.31 -9.25
N TYR A 133 1.66 -10.31 -8.12
CA TYR A 133 3.08 -10.69 -8.09
C TYR A 133 3.34 -12.08 -8.68
N GLY A 134 2.42 -13.04 -8.49
CA GLY A 134 2.53 -14.34 -9.12
C GLY A 134 2.58 -14.29 -10.64
N GLN A 135 1.85 -13.35 -11.27
CA GLN A 135 1.88 -13.11 -12.72
C GLN A 135 3.13 -12.34 -13.13
N LEU A 136 3.54 -11.34 -12.33
CA LEU A 136 4.74 -10.53 -12.58
C LEU A 136 6.02 -11.36 -12.68
N PHE A 137 6.04 -12.51 -12.00
CA PHE A 137 7.17 -13.45 -11.99
C PHE A 137 6.88 -14.77 -12.72
N ALA A 138 5.84 -14.85 -13.54
CA ALA A 138 5.46 -16.11 -14.21
C ALA A 138 6.57 -16.70 -15.08
N ASP A 139 7.38 -15.83 -15.69
CA ASP A 139 8.54 -16.17 -16.53
C ASP A 139 9.86 -16.33 -15.77
N ASN A 140 9.85 -16.21 -14.43
CA ASN A 140 11.04 -16.31 -13.59
C ASN A 140 10.95 -17.47 -12.59
N PRO A 141 11.50 -18.67 -12.93
CA PRO A 141 11.36 -19.88 -12.11
C PRO A 141 11.85 -19.70 -10.66
N ALA A 142 12.89 -18.89 -10.45
CA ALA A 142 13.45 -18.66 -9.12
C ALA A 142 12.51 -17.89 -8.18
N TRP A 143 11.55 -17.11 -8.73
CA TRP A 143 10.65 -16.27 -7.97
C TRP A 143 9.16 -16.66 -8.11
N ALA A 144 8.82 -17.40 -9.16
CA ALA A 144 7.44 -17.71 -9.48
C ALA A 144 6.66 -18.38 -8.35
N GLU A 145 7.28 -19.33 -7.65
CA GLU A 145 6.65 -20.05 -6.54
C GLU A 145 6.47 -19.12 -5.32
N ARG A 146 7.51 -18.43 -4.91
CA ARG A 146 7.48 -17.49 -3.79
C ARG A 146 6.46 -16.38 -4.02
N ALA A 147 6.46 -15.79 -5.22
CA ALA A 147 5.53 -14.73 -5.56
C ALA A 147 4.08 -15.20 -5.57
N ARG A 148 3.80 -16.43 -6.03
CA ARG A 148 2.46 -17.03 -5.95
C ARG A 148 2.03 -17.35 -4.52
N ALA A 149 2.95 -17.83 -3.69
CA ALA A 149 2.67 -18.09 -2.27
C ALA A 149 2.40 -16.80 -1.49
N PHE A 150 3.13 -15.73 -1.82
CA PHE A 150 2.98 -14.40 -1.23
C PHE A 150 1.67 -13.71 -1.67
N SER A 151 1.26 -13.89 -2.91
CA SER A 151 0.03 -13.29 -3.45
C SER A 151 -1.19 -13.87 -2.73
N PRO A 152 -2.02 -13.06 -2.05
CA PRO A 152 -3.17 -13.58 -1.35
C PRO A 152 -4.10 -14.27 -2.34
N ARG A 153 -4.43 -15.52 -2.06
CA ARG A 153 -5.44 -16.25 -2.83
C ARG A 153 -6.77 -15.50 -2.72
N PRO A 154 -7.53 -15.36 -3.83
CA PRO A 154 -8.89 -14.88 -3.72
C PRO A 154 -9.63 -15.77 -2.71
N SER A 155 -10.33 -15.14 -1.74
CA SER A 155 -11.21 -15.87 -0.84
C SER A 155 -12.22 -16.64 -1.71
N ARG A 156 -12.22 -17.95 -1.62
CA ARG A 156 -13.35 -18.75 -2.13
C ARG A 156 -14.53 -18.43 -1.22
N ASN A 157 -15.50 -17.70 -1.74
CA ASN A 157 -16.81 -17.63 -1.13
C ASN A 157 -17.49 -18.99 -1.23
#